data_82908e2d9d2f59fd4a9b9c6a5be84441
#
_entry.id   82908e2d9d2f59fd4a9b9c6a5be84441
#
_cell.length_a   1.000
_cell.length_b   1.000
_cell.length_c   1.000
_cell.angle_alpha   90.00
_cell.angle_beta   90.00
_cell.angle_gamma   90.00
#
_symmetry.space_group_name_H-M   'P 1'
#
loop_
_entity.id
_entity.type
_entity.pdbx_description
1 polymer ?
#
loop_
_entity_poly.entity_id
_entity_poly.type
_entity_poly.pdbx_seq_one_letter_code
_entity_poly.pdbx_strand_id
1 'polypeptide(L)'
;MQRRAEHQERQDARRARTRRLIELGGLVQKAGLVELTGDDRNAILGGLLVVAAMLHSDRRDEAMAVLAHRGRRAFRGDKESPSGDAPAPW
;
A
#
# COMPACT_ATOMS: atom_id res chain seq x y z
N MET A 1 4.58 28.51 -26.64
CA MET A 1 3.67 27.36 -26.69
C MET A 1 4.24 26.12 -26.06
N GLN A 2 5.50 25.79 -26.28
CA GLN A 2 6.14 24.64 -25.65
C GLN A 2 6.13 24.71 -24.13
N ARG A 3 6.27 25.89 -23.55
CA ARG A 3 6.29 26.10 -22.12
C ARG A 3 4.96 25.71 -21.44
N ARG A 4 3.83 25.94 -22.12
CA ARG A 4 2.52 25.56 -21.58
C ARG A 4 2.34 24.06 -21.55
N ALA A 5 2.78 23.37 -22.59
CA ALA A 5 2.68 21.93 -22.67
C ALA A 5 3.54 21.26 -21.59
N GLU A 6 4.78 21.73 -21.41
CA GLU A 6 5.68 21.20 -20.38
C GLU A 6 5.13 21.43 -18.97
N HIS A 7 4.56 22.61 -18.72
CA HIS A 7 3.98 22.94 -17.43
C HIS A 7 2.77 22.04 -17.12
N GLN A 8 1.94 21.79 -18.10
CA GLN A 8 0.76 20.94 -17.96
C GLN A 8 1.14 19.49 -17.72
N GLU A 9 2.14 19.00 -18.44
CA GLU A 9 2.67 17.64 -18.25
C GLU A 9 3.20 17.44 -16.82
N ARG A 10 3.90 18.45 -16.29
CA ARG A 10 4.42 18.39 -14.92
C ARG A 10 3.30 18.37 -13.89
N GLN A 11 2.25 19.15 -14.11
CA GLN A 11 1.10 19.17 -13.23
C GLN A 11 0.36 17.84 -13.26
N ASP A 12 0.18 17.28 -14.45
CA ASP A 12 -0.49 15.99 -14.61
C ASP A 12 0.33 14.88 -13.93
N ALA A 13 1.65 14.92 -14.07
CA ALA A 13 2.54 13.95 -13.40
C ALA A 13 2.44 14.08 -11.87
N ARG A 14 2.38 15.32 -11.35
CA ARG A 14 2.20 15.54 -9.91
C ARG A 14 0.88 15.02 -9.41
N ARG A 15 -0.20 15.25 -10.15
CA ARG A 15 -1.53 14.79 -9.77
C ARG A 15 -1.59 13.27 -9.76
N ALA A 16 -0.99 12.63 -10.76
CA ALA A 16 -0.94 11.18 -10.84
C ALA A 16 -0.14 10.60 -9.67
N ARG A 17 0.98 11.22 -9.32
CA ARG A 17 1.79 10.80 -8.17
C ARG A 17 1.02 10.97 -6.86
N THR A 18 0.38 12.10 -6.68
CA THR A 18 -0.40 12.37 -5.47
C THR A 18 -1.53 11.37 -5.32
N ARG A 19 -2.25 11.10 -6.40
CA ARG A 19 -3.33 10.13 -6.40
C ARG A 19 -2.83 8.74 -6.02
N ARG A 20 -1.69 8.33 -6.57
CA ARG A 20 -1.09 7.05 -6.25
C ARG A 20 -0.69 6.96 -4.77
N LEU A 21 -0.11 8.03 -4.22
CA LEU A 21 0.25 8.05 -2.81
C LEU A 21 -0.97 7.96 -1.90
N ILE A 22 -2.07 8.60 -2.27
CA ILE A 22 -3.32 8.50 -1.53
C ILE A 22 -3.84 7.06 -1.55
N GLU A 23 -3.81 6.42 -2.71
CA GLU A 23 -4.23 5.02 -2.84
C GLU A 23 -3.36 4.10 -1.97
N LEU A 24 -2.04 4.29 -2.02
CA LEU A 24 -1.12 3.49 -1.22
C LEU A 24 -1.34 3.72 0.28
N GLY A 25 -1.58 4.98 0.68
CA GLY A 25 -1.93 5.29 2.07
C GLY A 25 -3.20 4.59 2.50
N GLY A 26 -4.18 4.52 1.61
CA GLY A 26 -5.41 3.77 1.86
C GLY A 26 -5.16 2.28 2.09
N LEU A 27 -4.20 1.69 1.38
CA LEU A 27 -3.84 0.29 1.57
C LEU A 27 -3.19 0.05 2.94
N VAL A 28 -2.34 0.97 3.38
CA VAL A 28 -1.73 0.91 4.70
C VAL A 28 -2.81 0.95 5.78
N GLN A 29 -3.78 1.82 5.62
CA GLN A 29 -4.91 1.94 6.54
C GLN A 29 -5.77 0.66 6.52
N LYS A 30 -6.03 0.13 5.34
CA LYS A 30 -6.79 -1.12 5.17
C LYS A 30 -6.10 -2.30 5.86
N ALA A 31 -4.79 -2.32 5.86
CA ALA A 31 -4.02 -3.36 6.54
C ALA A 31 -4.12 -3.26 8.06
N GLY A 32 -4.67 -2.17 8.58
CA GLY A 32 -4.81 -1.97 10.02
C GLY A 32 -3.55 -1.49 10.71
N LEU A 33 -2.50 -1.17 9.96
CA LEU A 33 -1.22 -0.77 10.54
C LEU A 33 -1.31 0.53 11.33
N VAL A 34 -2.15 1.46 10.89
CA VAL A 34 -2.31 2.74 11.57
C VAL A 34 -2.85 2.51 12.99
N GLU A 35 -3.89 1.72 13.11
CA GLU A 35 -4.51 1.42 14.40
C GLU A 35 -3.64 0.52 15.27
N LEU A 36 -3.04 -0.50 14.68
CA LEU A 36 -2.21 -1.45 15.41
C LEU A 36 -0.96 -0.81 15.99
N THR A 37 -0.43 0.21 15.33
CA THR A 37 0.79 0.91 15.78
C THR A 37 0.47 2.14 16.62
N GLY A 38 -0.81 2.48 16.80
CA GLY A 38 -1.19 3.71 17.48
C GLY A 38 -0.78 4.95 16.71
N ASP A 39 -0.84 4.89 15.39
CA ASP A 39 -0.47 5.98 14.49
C ASP A 39 1.01 6.36 14.61
N ASP A 40 1.85 5.42 14.98
CA ASP A 40 3.28 5.65 15.08
C ASP A 40 3.94 5.53 13.71
N ARG A 41 4.37 6.68 13.19
CA ARG A 41 4.97 6.77 11.85
C ARG A 41 6.26 5.95 11.74
N ASN A 42 7.03 5.92 12.80
CA ASN A 42 8.27 5.16 12.83
C ASN A 42 8.01 3.66 12.77
N ALA A 43 7.01 3.19 13.50
CA ALA A 43 6.63 1.78 13.50
C ALA A 43 6.07 1.37 12.13
N ILE A 44 5.27 2.22 11.51
CA ILE A 44 4.71 1.96 10.18
C ILE A 44 5.83 1.87 9.15
N LEU A 45 6.73 2.83 9.14
CA LEU A 45 7.87 2.82 8.22
C LEU A 45 8.75 1.58 8.46
N GLY A 46 9.01 1.27 9.73
CA GLY A 46 9.78 0.09 10.09
C GLY A 46 9.18 -1.19 9.54
N GLY A 47 7.87 -1.34 9.64
CA GLY A 47 7.16 -2.48 9.07
C GLY A 47 7.30 -2.56 7.56
N LEU A 48 7.18 -1.43 6.88
CA LEU A 48 7.36 -1.37 5.44
C LEU A 48 8.80 -1.70 5.04
N LEU A 49 9.78 -1.29 5.85
CA LEU A 49 11.18 -1.62 5.60
C LEU A 49 11.44 -3.12 5.76
N VAL A 50 10.77 -3.78 6.69
CA VAL A 50 10.85 -5.23 6.83
C VAL A 50 10.35 -5.92 5.55
N VAL A 51 9.21 -5.48 5.03
CA VAL A 51 8.68 -6.00 3.77
C VAL A 51 9.67 -5.76 2.64
N ALA A 52 10.21 -4.55 2.56
CA ALA A 52 11.20 -4.21 1.53
C ALA A 52 12.44 -5.12 1.63
N ALA A 53 12.90 -5.41 2.84
CA ALA A 53 14.04 -6.30 3.06
C ALA A 53 13.77 -7.72 2.52
N MET A 54 12.56 -8.21 2.73
CA MET A 54 12.15 -9.52 2.18
C MET A 54 12.22 -9.53 0.66
N LEU A 55 11.84 -8.42 0.04
CA LEU A 55 11.84 -8.28 -1.42
C LEU A 55 13.23 -8.04 -2.00
N HIS A 56 14.20 -7.63 -1.18
CA HIS A 56 15.59 -7.50 -1.58
C HIS A 56 16.39 -8.80 -1.43
N SER A 57 15.80 -9.82 -0.83
CA SER A 57 16.48 -11.09 -0.58
C SER A 57 16.41 -12.02 -1.77
N ASP A 58 17.12 -13.14 -1.68
CA ASP A 58 17.10 -14.22 -2.69
C ASP A 58 15.70 -14.82 -2.84
N ARG A 59 14.87 -14.65 -1.82
CA ARG A 59 13.50 -15.20 -1.78
C ARG A 59 12.46 -14.21 -2.27
N ARG A 60 12.86 -13.26 -3.07
CA ARG A 60 11.94 -12.24 -3.58
C ARG A 60 10.71 -12.85 -4.25
N ASP A 61 10.91 -13.86 -5.11
CA ASP A 61 9.80 -14.44 -5.86
C ASP A 61 8.80 -15.13 -4.92
N GLU A 62 9.30 -15.84 -3.93
CA GLU A 62 8.44 -16.45 -2.90
C GLU A 62 7.72 -15.39 -2.09
N ALA A 63 8.43 -14.34 -1.68
CA ALA A 63 7.84 -13.24 -0.91
C ALA A 63 6.75 -12.55 -1.72
N MET A 64 7.00 -12.25 -2.99
CA MET A 64 6.00 -11.63 -3.86
C MET A 64 4.75 -12.49 -3.99
N ALA A 65 4.93 -13.80 -4.14
CA ALA A 65 3.80 -14.72 -4.27
C ALA A 65 2.93 -14.71 -3.00
N VAL A 66 3.55 -14.76 -1.83
CA VAL A 66 2.84 -14.74 -0.55
C VAL A 66 2.13 -13.41 -0.35
N LEU A 67 2.83 -12.31 -0.59
CA LEU A 67 2.26 -10.98 -0.39
C LEU A 67 1.08 -10.73 -1.34
N ALA A 68 1.24 -11.09 -2.61
CA ALA A 68 0.18 -10.92 -3.59
C ALA A 68 -1.05 -11.78 -3.25
N HIS A 69 -0.82 -13.00 -2.78
CA HIS A 69 -1.91 -13.88 -2.38
C HIS A 69 -2.69 -13.31 -1.20
N ARG A 70 -1.99 -12.83 -0.18
CA ARG A 70 -2.63 -12.23 0.99
C ARG A 70 -3.40 -10.98 0.63
N GLY A 71 -2.83 -10.14 -0.24
CA GLY A 71 -3.49 -8.93 -0.71
C GLY A 71 -4.78 -9.26 -1.44
N ARG A 72 -4.75 -10.23 -2.34
CA ARG A 72 -5.95 -10.64 -3.06
C ARG A 72 -7.04 -11.16 -2.12
N ARG A 73 -6.65 -11.94 -1.11
CA ARG A 73 -7.62 -12.43 -0.13
C ARG A 73 -8.24 -11.30 0.68
N ALA A 74 -7.46 -10.31 1.06
CA ALA A 74 -7.95 -9.16 1.81
C ALA A 74 -8.97 -8.37 1.00
N PHE A 75 -8.70 -8.14 -0.28
CA PHE A 75 -9.66 -7.45 -1.16
C PHE A 75 -10.94 -8.25 -1.36
N ARG A 76 -10.84 -9.57 -1.49
CA ARG A 76 -12.01 -10.43 -1.59
C ARG A 76 -12.84 -10.43 -0.31
N GLY A 77 -12.17 -10.49 0.82
CA GLY A 77 -12.83 -10.43 2.12
C GLY A 77 -13.68 -9.20 2.28
N ASP A 78 -13.19 -8.06 1.81
CA ASP A 78 -13.96 -6.81 1.85
C ASP A 78 -15.24 -6.88 1.03
N LYS A 79 -15.19 -7.55 -0.12
CA LYS A 79 -16.39 -7.71 -0.96
C LYS A 79 -17.37 -8.70 -0.38
N GLU A 80 -16.87 -9.74 0.27
CA GLU A 80 -17.70 -10.83 0.81
C GLU A 80 -18.26 -10.51 2.19
N SER A 81 -17.57 -9.65 2.95
CA SER A 81 -17.95 -9.30 4.31
C SER A 81 -18.09 -7.80 4.46
N PRO A 82 -19.25 -7.24 4.11
CA PRO A 82 -19.45 -5.79 4.16
C PRO A 82 -19.36 -5.19 5.57
N SER A 83 -19.45 -6.00 6.60
CA SER A 83 -19.37 -5.51 7.97
C SER A 83 -17.93 -5.23 8.43
N GLY A 84 -16.94 -5.80 7.78
CA GLY A 84 -15.55 -5.59 8.15
C GLY A 84 -15.15 -6.08 9.53
N ASP A 85 -16.01 -6.81 10.20
CA ASP A 85 -15.80 -7.25 11.58
C ASP A 85 -15.03 -8.56 11.69
N ALA A 86 -14.61 -9.13 10.59
CA ALA A 86 -13.81 -10.33 10.64
C ALA A 86 -12.46 -10.02 11.29
N PRO A 87 -12.09 -10.69 12.39
CA PRO A 87 -10.79 -10.49 13.00
C PRO A 87 -9.68 -10.83 12.02
N ALA A 88 -8.62 -10.04 12.04
CA ALA A 88 -7.48 -10.29 11.18
C ALA A 88 -6.92 -11.67 11.46
N PRO A 89 -6.76 -12.53 10.45
CA PRO A 89 -6.40 -13.94 10.66
C PRO A 89 -4.90 -14.18 10.82
N TRP A 90 -4.14 -13.21 11.21
CA TRP A 90 -2.72 -13.43 11.43
C TRP A 90 -2.39 -13.69 12.89
#